data_ab68ef8b07a2372a9a0409c846fddaf9
#
_entry.id   ab68ef8b07a2372a9a0409c846fddaf9
#
_cell.length_a   1.000
_cell.length_b   1.000
_cell.length_c   1.000
_cell.angle_alpha   90.00
_cell.angle_beta   90.00
_cell.angle_gamma   90.00
#
_symmetry.space_group_name_H-M   'P 1'
#
loop_
_entity.id
_entity.type
_entity.pdbx_description
1 polymer ?
#
loop_
_entity_poly.entity_id
_entity_poly.type
_entity_poly.pdbx_seq_one_letter_code
_entity_poly.pdbx_strand_id
1 'polypeptide(L)'
;MAIMRVFILLFHFVFIVSIVSNAQDLEQIGKEKPVKFSGGLTVLGNFYQVSGIEPRSKPFLWSINGSPTITVLGVSFPFYFNIGAQNRSFSQPFNQFGVSPRYKWLTTHVGYRSLNFSNYTLSGIVMLGGGLEIRTKKFRFGAIAGRINKAVREDTTQSFIAPQPAYKRMGFSAKIGVGTEANYFDLIVLKAKDEAASYTDAPPRLNPAENAVVGINSKFLLFKHVNLGFEVAASAFTRNTLLDSINDSNVPKELSYIMKRNISTQLLFAGNAFIGYTSKYINLKLNYKRVDQDFNSMGAYIFQTDLESYTVEPSFNLFKNKVRLSGSIGIQRDNLLKNKFSTTERTIGSVNLSIQPGRKYGLDVQYGNYGITQRAGIIPVNDTTRLAIANQNLSVINRYSLSNSNRAMNFVLLVMYQELTSLNPFQSAQLGSNVMVGNFTSTYTFLKTGLNFTGGANYTKTTFATGEALLVGPSFGLGRSFLKKKLVTGFNFSYMINQFNGKSVGSVINGGVNMNYRISKSHSFLANLRLTHNGSTSPVSLPFTEMWFSAGYQFNFF
;
A
#
# COMPACT_ATOMS: atom_id res chain seq x y z
N MET A 1 -1.17 -32.87 15.06
CA MET A 1 -1.37 -33.13 16.50
C MET A 1 -0.45 -32.30 17.39
N ALA A 2 0.86 -32.20 17.13
CA ALA A 2 1.79 -31.42 17.99
C ALA A 2 1.43 -29.92 18.12
N ILE A 3 1.06 -29.25 17.04
CA ILE A 3 0.68 -27.83 17.02
C ILE A 3 -0.57 -27.56 17.87
N MET A 4 -1.54 -28.48 17.83
CA MET A 4 -2.76 -28.34 18.65
C MET A 4 -2.49 -28.50 20.15
N ARG A 5 -1.53 -29.36 20.53
CA ARG A 5 -1.10 -29.51 21.93
C ARG A 5 -0.35 -28.27 22.45
N VAL A 6 0.47 -27.65 21.61
CA VAL A 6 1.14 -26.37 21.93
C VAL A 6 0.12 -25.23 22.11
N PHE A 7 -0.93 -25.20 21.27
CA PHE A 7 -2.02 -24.23 21.39
C PHE A 7 -2.83 -24.41 22.66
N ILE A 8 -3.14 -25.67 23.03
CA ILE A 8 -3.84 -25.98 24.27
C ILE A 8 -2.99 -25.62 25.50
N LEU A 9 -1.69 -25.89 25.46
CA LEU A 9 -0.76 -25.51 26.55
C LEU A 9 -0.60 -23.99 26.65
N LEU A 10 -0.50 -23.27 25.54
CA LEU A 10 -0.47 -21.80 25.52
C LEU A 10 -1.79 -21.20 26.01
N PHE A 11 -2.92 -21.78 25.64
CA PHE A 11 -4.24 -21.36 26.13
C PHE A 11 -4.40 -21.56 27.63
N HIS A 12 -3.95 -22.70 28.16
CA HIS A 12 -3.95 -22.96 29.60
C HIS A 12 -2.94 -22.07 30.35
N PHE A 13 -1.77 -21.79 29.77
CA PHE A 13 -0.79 -20.89 30.37
C PHE A 13 -1.32 -19.46 30.45
N VAL A 14 -1.99 -18.96 29.41
CA VAL A 14 -2.64 -17.64 29.40
C VAL A 14 -3.79 -17.60 30.43
N PHE A 15 -4.52 -18.69 30.62
CA PHE A 15 -5.61 -18.77 31.60
C PHE A 15 -5.08 -18.82 33.05
N ILE A 16 -3.98 -19.53 33.28
CA ILE A 16 -3.34 -19.63 34.61
C ILE A 16 -2.67 -18.29 35.01
N VAL A 17 -2.04 -17.60 34.08
CA VAL A 17 -1.45 -16.27 34.34
C VAL A 17 -2.53 -15.22 34.61
N SER A 18 -3.75 -15.39 34.08
CA SER A 18 -4.88 -14.49 34.34
C SER A 18 -5.43 -14.62 35.78
N ILE A 19 -5.16 -15.73 36.48
CA ILE A 19 -5.67 -15.98 37.86
C ILE A 19 -4.76 -15.36 38.92
N VAL A 20 -3.52 -15.02 38.58
CA VAL A 20 -2.52 -14.52 39.58
C VAL A 20 -2.37 -12.99 39.55
N SER A 21 -2.97 -12.27 38.59
CA SER A 21 -2.90 -10.80 38.61
C SER A 21 -4.06 -10.15 39.39
N ASN A 22 -3.93 -10.06 40.69
CA ASN A 22 -4.71 -9.17 41.54
C ASN A 22 -4.36 -7.71 41.23
N ALA A 23 -4.97 -7.15 40.20
CA ALA A 23 -5.04 -5.70 40.00
C ALA A 23 -6.21 -5.39 39.07
N GLN A 24 -7.41 -5.75 39.49
CA GLN A 24 -8.59 -5.07 38.98
C GLN A 24 -8.59 -3.68 39.59
N ASP A 25 -8.62 -2.67 38.76
CA ASP A 25 -8.92 -1.31 39.16
C ASP A 25 -10.40 -1.27 39.59
N LEU A 26 -10.65 -1.64 40.84
CA LEU A 26 -11.99 -1.74 41.42
C LEU A 26 -12.71 -0.36 41.48
N GLU A 27 -11.97 0.73 41.33
CA GLU A 27 -12.54 2.09 41.31
C GLU A 27 -13.36 2.41 40.03
N GLN A 28 -13.18 1.64 38.95
CA GLN A 28 -13.95 1.83 37.72
C GLN A 28 -15.14 0.88 37.57
N ILE A 29 -15.23 -0.15 38.37
CA ILE A 29 -16.37 -1.08 38.38
C ILE A 29 -17.56 -0.34 39.02
N GLY A 30 -18.52 0.04 38.16
CA GLY A 30 -19.74 0.76 38.54
C GLY A 30 -19.89 2.15 37.90
N LYS A 31 -18.79 2.74 37.38
CA LYS A 31 -18.86 4.03 36.65
C LYS A 31 -18.99 3.87 35.13
N GLU A 32 -18.61 2.73 34.57
CA GLU A 32 -18.69 2.45 33.13
C GLU A 32 -19.59 1.24 32.83
N LYS A 33 -20.27 1.27 31.66
CA LYS A 33 -21.04 0.12 31.20
C LYS A 33 -20.13 -1.12 31.11
N PRO A 34 -20.51 -2.27 31.70
CA PRO A 34 -19.68 -3.47 31.71
C PRO A 34 -19.40 -4.02 30.30
N VAL A 35 -20.26 -3.71 29.34
CA VAL A 35 -20.09 -4.07 27.92
C VAL A 35 -20.26 -2.82 27.07
N LYS A 36 -19.28 -2.56 26.20
CA LYS A 36 -19.30 -1.48 25.21
C LYS A 36 -19.15 -2.07 23.83
N PHE A 37 -19.92 -1.55 22.89
CA PHE A 37 -19.81 -1.86 21.46
C PHE A 37 -19.36 -0.61 20.71
N SER A 38 -18.46 -0.78 19.76
CA SER A 38 -18.00 0.29 18.87
C SER A 38 -17.60 -0.26 17.50
N GLY A 39 -17.41 0.62 16.51
CA GLY A 39 -17.04 0.21 15.16
C GLY A 39 -18.25 0.09 14.24
N GLY A 40 -18.10 -0.60 13.12
CA GLY A 40 -19.15 -0.68 12.11
C GLY A 40 -19.14 -1.93 11.27
N LEU A 41 -20.27 -2.14 10.62
CA LEU A 41 -20.54 -3.20 9.65
C LEU A 41 -21.08 -2.55 8.38
N THR A 42 -20.57 -2.96 7.22
CA THR A 42 -21.06 -2.51 5.91
C THR A 42 -21.37 -3.72 5.05
N VAL A 43 -22.58 -3.77 4.53
CA VAL A 43 -23.01 -4.73 3.50
C VAL A 43 -23.14 -3.96 2.19
N LEU A 44 -22.51 -4.43 1.13
CA LEU A 44 -22.48 -3.78 -0.17
C LEU A 44 -22.85 -4.77 -1.27
N GLY A 45 -23.75 -4.38 -2.15
CA GLY A 45 -24.03 -5.03 -3.42
C GLY A 45 -23.58 -4.13 -4.58
N ASN A 46 -22.86 -4.71 -5.54
CA ASN A 46 -22.40 -4.02 -6.74
C ASN A 46 -22.99 -4.72 -7.96
N PHE A 47 -23.66 -3.98 -8.80
CA PHE A 47 -24.20 -4.42 -10.09
C PHE A 47 -23.38 -3.81 -11.21
N TYR A 48 -23.02 -4.62 -12.17
CA TYR A 48 -22.20 -4.25 -13.30
C TYR A 48 -22.85 -4.67 -14.60
N GLN A 49 -22.90 -3.75 -15.56
CA GLN A 49 -23.35 -4.00 -16.90
C GLN A 49 -22.50 -3.22 -17.90
N VAL A 50 -22.19 -3.84 -19.02
CA VAL A 50 -21.47 -3.21 -20.12
C VAL A 50 -22.04 -3.69 -21.46
N SER A 51 -22.00 -2.81 -22.44
CA SER A 51 -22.33 -3.10 -23.84
C SER A 51 -21.25 -2.54 -24.75
N GLY A 52 -20.97 -3.20 -25.86
CA GLY A 52 -19.96 -2.80 -26.85
C GLY A 52 -18.58 -3.43 -26.63
N ILE A 53 -18.30 -3.95 -25.44
CA ILE A 53 -17.06 -4.69 -25.13
C ILE A 53 -17.36 -5.89 -24.24
N GLU A 54 -16.39 -6.78 -24.09
CA GLU A 54 -16.52 -7.89 -23.15
C GLU A 54 -16.60 -7.41 -21.70
N PRO A 55 -17.42 -8.09 -20.85
CA PRO A 55 -17.56 -7.73 -19.45
C PRO A 55 -16.24 -7.82 -18.68
N ARG A 56 -15.87 -6.73 -18.01
CA ARG A 56 -14.67 -6.64 -17.15
C ARG A 56 -14.89 -7.13 -15.73
N SER A 57 -16.16 -7.39 -15.36
CA SER A 57 -16.56 -7.84 -14.02
C SER A 57 -17.77 -8.75 -14.10
N LYS A 58 -18.01 -9.51 -13.02
CA LYS A 58 -19.26 -10.26 -12.88
C LYS A 58 -20.45 -9.30 -12.76
N PRO A 59 -21.64 -9.67 -13.26
CA PRO A 59 -22.83 -8.81 -13.21
C PRO A 59 -23.26 -8.40 -11.80
N PHE A 60 -22.99 -9.25 -10.81
CA PHE A 60 -23.28 -8.98 -9.42
C PHE A 60 -22.14 -9.44 -8.51
N LEU A 61 -21.74 -8.55 -7.61
CA LEU A 61 -20.77 -8.82 -6.55
C LEU A 61 -21.31 -8.28 -5.23
N TRP A 62 -21.16 -9.03 -4.17
CA TRP A 62 -21.51 -8.58 -2.83
C TRP A 62 -20.30 -8.65 -1.90
N SER A 63 -20.29 -7.82 -0.88
CA SER A 63 -19.30 -7.88 0.20
C SER A 63 -19.90 -7.46 1.53
N ILE A 64 -19.36 -8.04 2.60
CA ILE A 64 -19.66 -7.71 3.99
C ILE A 64 -18.33 -7.39 4.65
N ASN A 65 -18.16 -6.15 5.08
CA ASN A 65 -16.93 -5.65 5.69
C ASN A 65 -17.26 -5.10 7.07
N GLY A 66 -16.41 -5.36 8.04
CA GLY A 66 -16.64 -4.83 9.37
C GLY A 66 -15.42 -4.86 10.26
N SER A 67 -15.42 -3.93 11.20
CA SER A 67 -14.43 -3.85 12.27
C SER A 67 -15.11 -3.55 13.62
N PRO A 68 -16.10 -4.35 14.05
CA PRO A 68 -16.72 -4.17 15.36
C PRO A 68 -15.72 -4.47 16.47
N THR A 69 -15.79 -3.69 17.54
CA THR A 69 -15.03 -3.92 18.77
C THR A 69 -16.01 -4.09 19.92
N ILE A 70 -15.90 -5.21 20.61
CA ILE A 70 -16.63 -5.50 21.84
C ILE A 70 -15.65 -5.31 22.98
N THR A 71 -15.97 -4.47 23.96
CA THR A 71 -15.16 -4.32 25.16
C THR A 71 -15.95 -4.85 26.36
N VAL A 72 -15.38 -5.81 27.06
CA VAL A 72 -15.99 -6.43 28.24
C VAL A 72 -15.02 -6.28 29.41
N LEU A 73 -15.44 -5.61 30.46
CA LEU A 73 -14.64 -5.40 31.69
C LEU A 73 -13.20 -4.92 31.40
N GLY A 74 -13.05 -3.99 30.45
CA GLY A 74 -11.75 -3.42 30.06
C GLY A 74 -10.92 -4.25 29.09
N VAL A 75 -11.35 -5.48 28.73
CA VAL A 75 -10.77 -6.27 27.66
C VAL A 75 -11.46 -5.92 26.34
N SER A 76 -10.71 -5.43 25.37
CA SER A 76 -11.22 -5.08 24.04
C SER A 76 -11.02 -6.25 23.07
N PHE A 77 -12.07 -6.59 22.32
CA PHE A 77 -12.07 -7.61 21.29
C PHE A 77 -12.35 -6.96 19.93
N PRO A 78 -11.37 -6.35 19.28
CA PRO A 78 -11.53 -5.82 17.94
C PRO A 78 -11.58 -6.98 16.92
N PHE A 79 -12.72 -7.13 16.27
CA PHE A 79 -12.92 -8.05 15.15
C PHE A 79 -12.60 -7.33 13.86
N TYR A 80 -12.21 -8.11 12.87
CA TYR A 80 -12.08 -7.68 11.49
C TYR A 80 -12.59 -8.80 10.59
N PHE A 81 -13.40 -8.45 9.62
CA PHE A 81 -13.79 -9.38 8.56
C PHE A 81 -14.07 -8.63 7.27
N ASN A 82 -13.72 -9.28 6.19
CA ASN A 82 -14.00 -8.91 4.82
C ASN A 82 -14.40 -10.18 4.09
N ILE A 83 -15.68 -10.30 3.74
CA ILE A 83 -16.25 -11.48 3.11
C ILE A 83 -17.04 -11.03 1.89
N GLY A 84 -16.85 -11.69 0.74
CA GLY A 84 -17.55 -11.30 -0.48
C GLY A 84 -17.52 -12.36 -1.57
N ALA A 85 -18.22 -12.07 -2.64
CA ALA A 85 -18.33 -12.94 -3.81
C ALA A 85 -17.02 -13.08 -4.61
N GLN A 86 -16.03 -12.25 -4.36
CA GLN A 86 -14.70 -12.31 -5.01
C GLN A 86 -13.85 -13.40 -4.36
N ASN A 87 -14.32 -14.64 -4.36
CA ASN A 87 -13.51 -15.76 -3.88
C ASN A 87 -12.73 -16.37 -5.05
N ARG A 88 -11.71 -15.70 -5.54
CA ARG A 88 -10.79 -16.24 -6.55
C ARG A 88 -9.73 -17.12 -5.87
N SER A 89 -9.18 -18.07 -6.63
CA SER A 89 -8.13 -18.99 -6.17
C SER A 89 -6.76 -18.31 -6.09
N PHE A 90 -6.64 -17.26 -5.28
CA PHE A 90 -5.34 -16.64 -4.99
C PHE A 90 -4.69 -17.35 -3.79
N SER A 91 -3.36 -17.32 -3.75
CA SER A 91 -2.57 -17.84 -2.63
C SER A 91 -2.92 -17.14 -1.30
N GLN A 92 -3.27 -15.85 -1.37
CA GLN A 92 -3.87 -15.07 -0.28
C GLN A 92 -5.36 -14.83 -0.60
N PRO A 93 -6.32 -15.37 0.17
CA PRO A 93 -7.74 -15.18 -0.11
C PRO A 93 -8.19 -13.74 0.18
N PHE A 94 -9.18 -13.26 -0.57
CA PHE A 94 -9.83 -11.97 -0.29
C PHE A 94 -10.73 -12.04 0.96
N ASN A 95 -11.34 -13.21 1.20
CA ASN A 95 -12.16 -13.42 2.38
C ASN A 95 -11.27 -13.64 3.60
N GLN A 96 -11.27 -12.68 4.48
CA GLN A 96 -10.43 -12.65 5.67
C GLN A 96 -11.25 -12.28 6.90
N PHE A 97 -10.93 -12.91 8.02
CA PHE A 97 -11.54 -12.62 9.31
C PHE A 97 -10.53 -12.84 10.43
N GLY A 98 -10.73 -12.16 11.52
CA GLY A 98 -9.89 -12.35 12.69
C GLY A 98 -10.29 -11.45 13.85
N VAL A 99 -9.74 -11.74 15.01
CA VAL A 99 -9.93 -10.99 16.25
C VAL A 99 -8.59 -10.76 16.93
N SER A 100 -8.44 -9.60 17.58
CA SER A 100 -7.21 -9.25 18.31
C SER A 100 -7.53 -8.79 19.73
N PRO A 101 -7.90 -9.71 20.66
CA PRO A 101 -8.12 -9.38 22.05
C PRO A 101 -6.96 -8.59 22.64
N ARG A 102 -7.30 -7.48 23.31
CA ARG A 102 -6.31 -6.58 23.89
C ARG A 102 -6.66 -6.25 25.33
N TYR A 103 -5.68 -6.44 26.22
CA TYR A 103 -5.77 -6.02 27.61
C TYR A 103 -4.45 -5.40 28.07
N LYS A 104 -4.47 -4.12 28.43
CA LYS A 104 -3.28 -3.36 28.86
C LYS A 104 -2.10 -3.54 27.88
N TRP A 105 -1.04 -4.23 28.31
CA TRP A 105 0.20 -4.48 27.57
C TRP A 105 0.18 -5.72 26.68
N LEU A 106 -0.86 -6.56 26.79
CA LEU A 106 -1.00 -7.81 26.04
C LEU A 106 -2.02 -7.65 24.91
N THR A 107 -1.64 -8.06 23.71
CA THR A 107 -2.55 -8.24 22.56
C THR A 107 -2.34 -9.65 22.01
N THR A 108 -3.41 -10.39 21.84
CA THR A 108 -3.41 -11.69 21.16
C THR A 108 -4.06 -11.57 19.79
N HIS A 109 -3.73 -12.46 18.87
CA HIS A 109 -4.19 -12.42 17.49
C HIS A 109 -4.68 -13.81 17.07
N VAL A 110 -5.87 -13.89 16.46
CA VAL A 110 -6.44 -15.14 15.93
C VAL A 110 -7.10 -14.84 14.59
N GLY A 111 -6.90 -15.73 13.61
CA GLY A 111 -7.43 -15.60 12.26
C GLY A 111 -6.43 -15.02 11.27
N TYR A 112 -6.90 -14.28 10.27
CA TYR A 112 -6.03 -13.59 9.30
C TYR A 112 -5.47 -12.33 9.94
N ARG A 113 -4.17 -12.30 10.19
CA ARG A 113 -3.48 -11.16 10.80
C ARG A 113 -2.14 -10.88 10.14
N SER A 114 -1.80 -9.60 10.10
CA SER A 114 -0.47 -9.13 9.69
C SER A 114 0.17 -8.41 10.87
N LEU A 115 1.38 -8.81 11.24
CA LEU A 115 2.23 -8.08 12.15
C LEU A 115 3.41 -7.51 11.36
N ASN A 116 3.84 -6.30 11.74
CA ASN A 116 5.00 -5.66 11.13
C ASN A 116 6.11 -5.57 12.17
N PHE A 117 7.18 -6.33 11.93
CA PHE A 117 8.35 -6.32 12.79
C PHE A 117 9.51 -5.55 12.16
N SER A 118 9.75 -5.75 10.86
CA SER A 118 10.83 -5.16 10.11
C SER A 118 10.55 -5.27 8.60
N ASN A 119 11.03 -4.29 7.82
CA ASN A 119 10.81 -4.27 6.36
C ASN A 119 11.44 -5.46 5.62
N TYR A 120 12.49 -6.06 6.19
CA TYR A 120 13.23 -7.16 5.55
C TYR A 120 12.96 -8.53 6.17
N THR A 121 12.20 -8.61 7.27
CA THR A 121 11.85 -9.89 7.91
C THR A 121 10.35 -10.18 7.80
N LEU A 122 9.51 -9.50 8.59
CA LEU A 122 8.05 -9.63 8.54
C LEU A 122 7.42 -8.27 8.35
N SER A 123 6.84 -8.04 7.16
CA SER A 123 6.14 -6.81 6.82
C SER A 123 5.09 -7.02 5.73
N GLY A 124 3.85 -6.60 6.01
CA GLY A 124 2.76 -6.63 5.03
C GLY A 124 2.18 -8.01 4.70
N ILE A 125 2.80 -9.09 5.17
CA ILE A 125 2.31 -10.45 4.95
C ILE A 125 1.21 -10.79 5.94
N VAL A 126 0.09 -11.31 5.43
CA VAL A 126 -1.04 -11.80 6.23
C VAL A 126 -0.87 -13.29 6.47
N MET A 127 -1.02 -13.73 7.72
CA MET A 127 -1.00 -15.13 8.12
C MET A 127 -2.36 -15.54 8.67
N LEU A 128 -2.87 -16.69 8.25
CA LEU A 128 -4.00 -17.34 8.92
C LEU A 128 -3.47 -18.20 10.06
N GLY A 129 -3.62 -17.74 11.27
CA GLY A 129 -3.05 -18.42 12.43
C GLY A 129 -3.31 -17.70 13.74
N GLY A 130 -2.30 -17.71 14.60
CA GLY A 130 -2.35 -17.06 15.89
C GLY A 130 -1.04 -16.35 16.21
N GLY A 131 -1.15 -15.31 17.05
CA GLY A 131 0.00 -14.54 17.49
C GLY A 131 -0.27 -13.80 18.78
N LEU A 132 0.77 -13.20 19.31
CA LEU A 132 0.67 -12.35 20.48
C LEU A 132 1.73 -11.23 20.44
N GLU A 133 1.39 -10.11 21.03
CA GLU A 133 2.29 -8.98 21.27
C GLU A 133 2.24 -8.57 22.73
N ILE A 134 3.43 -8.34 23.29
CA ILE A 134 3.63 -7.82 24.64
C ILE A 134 4.37 -6.48 24.50
N ARG A 135 3.74 -5.41 24.96
CA ARG A 135 4.31 -4.05 24.91
C ARG A 135 4.22 -3.43 26.30
N THR A 136 5.31 -3.53 27.05
CA THR A 136 5.47 -2.81 28.31
C THR A 136 6.28 -1.52 28.08
N LYS A 137 6.58 -0.78 29.15
CA LYS A 137 7.41 0.44 29.05
C LYS A 137 8.85 0.17 28.57
N LYS A 138 9.39 -1.04 28.81
CA LYS A 138 10.79 -1.37 28.50
C LYS A 138 10.96 -2.64 27.69
N PHE A 139 9.98 -3.55 27.69
CA PHE A 139 10.06 -4.85 27.03
C PHE A 139 9.07 -4.91 25.87
N ARG A 140 9.53 -5.43 24.75
CA ARG A 140 8.82 -5.56 23.49
C ARG A 140 8.94 -7.01 23.01
N PHE A 141 7.84 -7.71 22.90
CA PHE A 141 7.79 -9.05 22.36
C PHE A 141 6.64 -9.16 21.37
N GLY A 142 6.83 -9.92 20.31
CA GLY A 142 5.79 -10.26 19.36
C GLY A 142 6.08 -11.61 18.75
N ALA A 143 5.05 -12.43 18.54
CA ALA A 143 5.19 -13.68 17.83
C ALA A 143 3.92 -13.96 17.03
N ILE A 144 4.07 -14.57 15.86
CA ILE A 144 2.96 -15.00 15.02
C ILE A 144 3.35 -16.29 14.30
N ALA A 145 2.42 -17.23 14.22
CA ALA A 145 2.56 -18.46 13.46
C ALA A 145 1.28 -18.77 12.68
N GLY A 146 1.42 -19.27 11.47
CA GLY A 146 0.27 -19.61 10.67
C GLY A 146 0.59 -19.88 9.21
N ARG A 147 -0.47 -20.06 8.45
CA ARG A 147 -0.40 -20.25 7.00
C ARG A 147 -0.26 -18.90 6.29
N ILE A 148 0.82 -18.73 5.55
CA ILE A 148 1.06 -17.56 4.69
C ILE A 148 0.27 -17.71 3.39
N ASN A 149 0.43 -18.82 2.67
CA ASN A 149 -0.27 -19.10 1.41
C ASN A 149 -1.08 -20.39 1.51
N LYS A 150 -2.24 -20.45 0.86
CA LYS A 150 -2.89 -21.73 0.54
C LYS A 150 -2.30 -22.31 -0.75
N ALA A 151 -2.39 -23.63 -0.92
CA ALA A 151 -2.07 -24.25 -2.20
C ALA A 151 -3.04 -23.78 -3.29
N VAL A 152 -2.52 -23.47 -4.47
CA VAL A 152 -3.29 -23.06 -5.65
C VAL A 152 -2.81 -23.91 -6.81
N ARG A 153 -3.73 -24.64 -7.45
CA ARG A 153 -3.45 -25.41 -8.66
C ARG A 153 -3.49 -24.52 -9.88
N GLU A 154 -2.71 -24.87 -10.89
CA GLU A 154 -2.75 -24.23 -12.18
C GLU A 154 -4.12 -24.48 -12.85
N ASP A 155 -4.74 -23.44 -13.35
CA ASP A 155 -5.96 -23.51 -14.14
C ASP A 155 -5.64 -23.18 -15.59
N THR A 156 -5.51 -24.20 -16.41
CA THR A 156 -5.18 -24.06 -17.84
C THR A 156 -6.39 -23.68 -18.70
N THR A 157 -7.59 -23.65 -18.12
CA THR A 157 -8.84 -23.36 -18.86
C THR A 157 -9.14 -21.87 -18.96
N GLN A 158 -8.45 -21.01 -18.18
CA GLN A 158 -8.66 -19.56 -18.17
C GLN A 158 -7.47 -18.82 -18.81
N SER A 159 -7.69 -18.23 -19.97
CA SER A 159 -6.63 -17.59 -20.78
C SER A 159 -6.08 -16.26 -20.22
N PHE A 160 -6.87 -15.48 -19.48
CA PHE A 160 -6.51 -14.09 -19.17
C PHE A 160 -6.19 -13.78 -17.69
N ILE A 161 -6.68 -14.54 -16.74
CA ILE A 161 -6.43 -14.34 -15.30
C ILE A 161 -6.35 -15.71 -14.63
N ALA A 162 -5.48 -16.58 -15.13
CA ALA A 162 -5.20 -17.84 -14.47
C ALA A 162 -4.56 -17.55 -13.09
N PRO A 163 -5.05 -18.19 -12.01
CA PRO A 163 -4.41 -18.07 -10.72
C PRO A 163 -2.99 -18.63 -10.80
N GLN A 164 -2.03 -17.89 -10.28
CA GLN A 164 -0.65 -18.36 -10.24
C GLN A 164 -0.55 -19.58 -9.30
N PRO A 165 0.03 -20.71 -9.78
CA PRO A 165 0.18 -21.89 -8.97
C PRO A 165 1.10 -21.62 -7.77
N ALA A 166 0.75 -22.16 -6.60
CA ALA A 166 1.51 -21.96 -5.38
C ALA A 166 1.39 -23.17 -4.46
N TYR A 167 2.46 -23.47 -3.73
CA TYR A 167 2.41 -24.41 -2.61
C TYR A 167 1.76 -23.75 -1.38
N LYS A 168 1.19 -24.59 -0.51
CA LYS A 168 0.82 -24.17 0.83
C LYS A 168 2.09 -23.79 1.60
N ARG A 169 2.11 -22.58 2.15
CA ARG A 169 3.26 -22.03 2.90
C ARG A 169 2.88 -21.82 4.35
N MET A 170 3.67 -22.40 5.24
CA MET A 170 3.58 -22.16 6.67
C MET A 170 4.71 -21.23 7.11
N GLY A 171 4.45 -20.39 8.09
CA GLY A 171 5.45 -19.45 8.62
C GLY A 171 5.30 -19.21 10.10
N PHE A 172 6.43 -18.84 10.70
CA PHE A 172 6.56 -18.38 12.08
C PHE A 172 7.48 -17.17 12.09
N SER A 173 7.14 -16.15 12.85
CA SER A 173 8.04 -15.03 13.12
C SER A 173 7.92 -14.59 14.56
N ALA A 174 9.06 -14.23 15.15
CA ALA A 174 9.11 -13.69 16.50
C ALA A 174 10.04 -12.48 16.56
N LYS A 175 9.70 -11.57 17.46
CA LYS A 175 10.47 -10.38 17.78
C LYS A 175 10.64 -10.31 19.29
N ILE A 176 11.86 -10.05 19.74
CA ILE A 176 12.17 -9.71 21.12
C ILE A 176 12.99 -8.43 21.14
N GLY A 177 12.66 -7.51 22.02
CA GLY A 177 13.34 -6.25 22.08
C GLY A 177 13.18 -5.53 23.41
N VAL A 178 13.98 -4.49 23.55
CA VAL A 178 14.00 -3.61 24.71
C VAL A 178 13.85 -2.16 24.28
N GLY A 179 13.20 -1.36 25.12
CA GLY A 179 13.06 0.07 24.90
C GLY A 179 11.63 0.52 24.63
N THR A 180 11.49 1.77 24.23
CA THR A 180 10.25 2.48 23.95
C THR A 180 10.02 2.62 22.44
N GLU A 181 8.99 3.32 21.99
CA GLU A 181 8.80 3.62 20.55
C GLU A 181 9.86 4.59 19.99
N ALA A 182 10.44 5.43 20.84
CA ALA A 182 11.47 6.40 20.44
C ALA A 182 12.88 5.82 20.49
N ASN A 183 13.14 4.91 21.42
CA ASN A 183 14.45 4.31 21.66
C ASN A 183 14.29 2.82 21.86
N TYR A 184 14.68 2.02 20.89
CA TYR A 184 14.53 0.57 20.96
C TYR A 184 15.62 -0.19 20.22
N PHE A 185 15.77 -1.44 20.61
CA PHE A 185 16.55 -2.46 19.94
C PHE A 185 15.71 -3.75 19.87
N ASP A 186 15.38 -4.19 18.68
CA ASP A 186 14.57 -5.39 18.41
C ASP A 186 15.41 -6.42 17.63
N LEU A 187 15.45 -7.66 18.11
CA LEU A 187 15.94 -8.83 17.38
C LEU A 187 14.72 -9.58 16.83
N ILE A 188 14.79 -9.98 15.58
CA ILE A 188 13.66 -10.53 14.84
C ILE A 188 14.10 -11.79 14.12
N VAL A 189 13.25 -12.82 14.16
CA VAL A 189 13.47 -14.07 13.43
C VAL A 189 12.23 -14.40 12.62
N LEU A 190 12.43 -15.01 11.46
CA LEU A 190 11.38 -15.54 10.61
C LEU A 190 11.81 -16.89 10.07
N LYS A 191 10.87 -17.83 10.04
CA LYS A 191 10.99 -19.11 9.36
C LYS A 191 9.74 -19.34 8.52
N ALA A 192 9.89 -19.67 7.24
CA ALA A 192 8.79 -20.02 6.36
C ALA A 192 9.19 -21.17 5.45
N LYS A 193 8.23 -22.05 5.15
CA LYS A 193 8.47 -23.25 4.33
C LYS A 193 7.24 -23.61 3.52
N ASP A 194 7.46 -23.98 2.27
CA ASP A 194 6.47 -24.57 1.40
C ASP A 194 6.31 -26.06 1.70
N GLU A 195 5.06 -26.52 1.81
CA GLU A 195 4.73 -27.94 1.99
C GLU A 195 4.67 -28.60 0.60
N ALA A 196 5.71 -29.34 0.21
CA ALA A 196 5.79 -29.97 -1.11
C ALA A 196 4.61 -30.92 -1.37
N ALA A 197 4.15 -31.67 -0.36
CA ALA A 197 3.00 -32.55 -0.46
C ALA A 197 1.66 -31.85 -0.70
N SER A 198 1.60 -30.53 -0.58
CA SER A 198 0.37 -29.76 -0.79
C SER A 198 -0.01 -29.59 -2.26
N TYR A 199 0.93 -29.90 -3.19
CA TYR A 199 0.74 -29.81 -4.64
C TYR A 199 1.59 -30.88 -5.33
N THR A 200 1.03 -32.09 -5.50
CA THR A 200 1.75 -33.27 -6.03
C THR A 200 2.08 -33.17 -7.52
N ASP A 201 1.16 -32.59 -8.32
CA ASP A 201 1.31 -32.43 -9.77
C ASP A 201 1.74 -31.00 -10.13
N ALA A 202 2.70 -30.45 -9.40
CA ALA A 202 3.16 -29.09 -9.61
C ALA A 202 3.89 -28.95 -10.96
N PRO A 203 3.66 -27.85 -11.69
CA PRO A 203 4.38 -27.61 -12.95
C PRO A 203 5.89 -27.53 -12.69
N PRO A 204 6.75 -28.00 -13.65
CA PRO A 204 8.23 -28.05 -13.47
C PRO A 204 8.87 -26.71 -13.08
N ARG A 205 8.22 -25.59 -13.40
CA ARG A 205 8.69 -24.24 -13.05
C ARG A 205 8.45 -23.86 -11.59
N LEU A 206 7.60 -24.59 -10.86
CA LEU A 206 7.23 -24.31 -9.49
C LEU A 206 7.96 -25.28 -8.53
N ASN A 207 8.86 -24.75 -7.74
CA ASN A 207 9.60 -25.51 -6.75
C ASN A 207 9.20 -25.10 -5.32
N PRO A 208 9.09 -26.05 -4.38
CA PRO A 208 8.85 -25.72 -2.98
C PRO A 208 10.10 -25.08 -2.39
N ALA A 209 9.96 -23.96 -1.74
CA ALA A 209 11.05 -23.17 -1.18
C ALA A 209 11.00 -23.10 0.35
N GLU A 210 12.13 -22.75 0.95
CA GLU A 210 12.30 -22.58 2.39
C GLU A 210 13.14 -21.34 2.69
N ASN A 211 12.79 -20.61 3.74
CA ASN A 211 13.45 -19.36 4.10
C ASN A 211 13.59 -19.22 5.61
N ALA A 212 14.76 -18.81 6.05
CA ALA A 212 15.04 -18.38 7.42
C ALA A 212 15.67 -17.00 7.39
N VAL A 213 15.13 -16.05 8.16
CA VAL A 213 15.64 -14.68 8.23
C VAL A 213 15.88 -14.30 9.67
N VAL A 214 17.03 -13.66 9.92
CA VAL A 214 17.36 -13.02 11.19
C VAL A 214 17.55 -11.54 10.91
N GLY A 215 16.94 -10.68 11.68
CA GLY A 215 17.01 -9.23 11.52
C GLY A 215 17.16 -8.49 12.81
N ILE A 216 17.73 -7.31 12.73
CA ILE A 216 17.84 -6.33 13.81
C ILE A 216 17.17 -5.05 13.33
N ASN A 217 16.33 -4.46 14.18
CA ASN A 217 15.71 -3.17 13.92
C ASN A 217 15.87 -2.28 15.15
N SER A 218 16.47 -1.11 14.98
CA SER A 218 16.82 -0.22 16.08
C SER A 218 16.57 1.23 15.72
N LYS A 219 16.20 2.01 16.74
CA LYS A 219 16.07 3.46 16.65
C LYS A 219 16.49 4.09 17.96
N PHE A 220 17.21 5.21 17.88
CA PHE A 220 17.69 5.97 19.03
C PHE A 220 17.48 7.47 18.81
N LEU A 221 16.88 8.12 19.78
CA LEU A 221 16.75 9.56 19.85
C LEU A 221 17.79 10.10 20.84
N LEU A 222 18.82 10.76 20.31
CA LEU A 222 19.90 11.36 21.07
C LEU A 222 19.68 12.86 21.20
N PHE A 223 20.01 13.42 22.37
CA PHE A 223 19.97 14.88 22.62
C PHE A 223 18.64 15.56 22.22
N LYS A 224 17.52 14.82 22.23
CA LYS A 224 16.17 15.27 21.81
C LYS A 224 16.03 15.67 20.33
N HIS A 225 17.10 15.70 19.56
CA HIS A 225 17.14 16.24 18.20
C HIS A 225 17.72 15.29 17.16
N VAL A 226 18.63 14.40 17.56
CA VAL A 226 19.33 13.51 16.64
C VAL A 226 18.67 12.12 16.67
N ASN A 227 18.16 11.68 15.55
CA ASN A 227 17.58 10.36 15.36
C ASN A 227 18.58 9.49 14.62
N LEU A 228 18.96 8.36 15.22
CA LEU A 228 19.71 7.31 14.55
C LEU A 228 18.80 6.11 14.39
N GLY A 229 18.88 5.42 13.26
CA GLY A 229 18.18 4.17 13.09
C GLY A 229 18.89 3.27 12.10
N PHE A 230 18.80 1.98 12.35
CA PHE A 230 19.27 0.99 11.41
C PHE A 230 18.40 -0.26 11.47
N GLU A 231 18.28 -0.87 10.33
CA GLU A 231 17.57 -2.13 10.12
C GLU A 231 18.43 -3.00 9.20
N VAL A 232 18.78 -4.19 9.65
CA VAL A 232 19.61 -5.14 8.91
C VAL A 232 18.99 -6.52 9.01
N ALA A 233 19.01 -7.28 7.92
CA ALA A 233 18.53 -8.64 7.88
C ALA A 233 19.47 -9.53 7.06
N ALA A 234 19.70 -10.76 7.56
CA ALA A 234 20.34 -11.86 6.85
C ALA A 234 19.27 -12.90 6.52
N SER A 235 19.13 -13.23 5.25
CA SER A 235 18.17 -14.21 4.75
C SER A 235 18.88 -15.40 4.14
N ALA A 236 18.67 -16.59 4.72
CA ALA A 236 19.00 -17.86 4.12
C ALA A 236 17.78 -18.36 3.33
N PHE A 237 17.90 -18.47 2.01
CA PHE A 237 16.82 -18.82 1.11
C PHE A 237 17.19 -20.04 0.26
N THR A 238 16.42 -21.12 0.36
CA THR A 238 16.51 -22.32 -0.46
C THR A 238 15.41 -22.30 -1.50
N ARG A 239 15.78 -22.21 -2.77
CA ARG A 239 14.81 -22.07 -3.89
C ARG A 239 14.07 -23.35 -4.20
N ASN A 240 14.73 -24.51 -3.99
CA ASN A 240 14.15 -25.83 -4.25
C ASN A 240 14.56 -26.80 -3.14
N THR A 241 13.61 -27.14 -2.28
CA THR A 241 13.86 -28.07 -1.16
C THR A 241 13.88 -29.53 -1.56
N LEU A 242 13.55 -29.87 -2.83
CA LEU A 242 13.59 -31.24 -3.35
C LEU A 242 15.02 -31.69 -3.70
N LEU A 243 15.94 -30.76 -3.89
CA LEU A 243 17.34 -31.07 -4.19
C LEU A 243 18.04 -31.70 -2.99
N ASP A 244 19.05 -32.53 -3.29
CA ASP A 244 19.83 -33.20 -2.26
C ASP A 244 20.65 -32.23 -1.42
N SER A 245 20.87 -32.59 -0.16
CA SER A 245 21.70 -31.82 0.75
C SER A 245 23.17 -31.87 0.33
N ILE A 246 23.87 -30.74 0.42
CA ILE A 246 25.30 -30.63 0.13
C ILE A 246 26.06 -30.29 1.41
N ASN A 247 27.18 -31.00 1.64
CA ASN A 247 28.03 -30.74 2.79
C ASN A 247 28.97 -29.55 2.57
N ASP A 248 29.32 -29.26 1.33
CA ASP A 248 30.19 -28.14 0.95
C ASP A 248 29.35 -27.05 0.27
N SER A 249 29.08 -25.98 1.00
CA SER A 249 28.35 -24.82 0.50
C SER A 249 28.92 -23.55 1.12
N ASN A 250 28.82 -22.43 0.39
CA ASN A 250 29.19 -21.10 0.86
C ASN A 250 28.30 -20.60 2.01
N VAL A 251 27.40 -21.44 2.49
CA VAL A 251 26.43 -21.12 3.54
C VAL A 251 26.87 -21.80 4.85
N PRO A 252 26.90 -21.09 5.99
CA PRO A 252 27.35 -21.62 7.27
C PRO A 252 26.68 -22.95 7.65
N LYS A 253 27.46 -23.90 8.17
CA LYS A 253 26.98 -25.24 8.55
C LYS A 253 25.92 -25.22 9.64
N GLU A 254 25.96 -24.21 10.48
CA GLU A 254 25.02 -23.98 11.60
C GLU A 254 23.57 -23.79 11.12
N LEU A 255 23.38 -23.31 9.90
CA LEU A 255 22.05 -23.18 9.30
C LEU A 255 21.37 -24.52 9.06
N SER A 256 22.12 -25.65 9.04
CA SER A 256 21.54 -26.99 8.91
C SER A 256 20.63 -27.37 10.09
N TYR A 257 20.78 -26.72 11.25
CA TYR A 257 19.86 -26.92 12.38
C TYR A 257 18.50 -26.28 12.16
N ILE A 258 18.42 -25.29 11.27
CA ILE A 258 17.20 -24.48 11.04
C ILE A 258 16.53 -24.84 9.73
N MET A 259 17.31 -25.19 8.67
CA MET A 259 16.79 -25.46 7.33
C MET A 259 17.64 -26.44 6.56
N LYS A 260 17.06 -27.11 5.54
CA LYS A 260 17.79 -27.98 4.63
C LYS A 260 18.69 -27.14 3.71
N ARG A 261 20.00 -27.32 3.78
CA ARG A 261 20.95 -26.68 2.86
C ARG A 261 21.14 -27.55 1.63
N ASN A 262 21.14 -26.95 0.46
CA ASN A 262 21.49 -27.60 -0.80
C ASN A 262 22.08 -26.58 -1.78
N ILE A 263 22.37 -27.00 -3.02
CA ILE A 263 22.96 -26.13 -4.04
C ILE A 263 22.15 -24.87 -4.34
N SER A 264 20.83 -24.88 -4.08
CA SER A 264 19.94 -23.73 -4.30
C SER A 264 19.86 -22.78 -3.10
N THR A 265 20.60 -23.06 -2.02
CA THR A 265 20.58 -22.24 -0.80
C THR A 265 21.56 -21.07 -0.94
N GLN A 266 21.08 -19.87 -0.68
CA GLN A 266 21.86 -18.62 -0.69
C GLN A 266 21.70 -17.89 0.63
N LEU A 267 22.76 -17.24 1.11
CA LEU A 267 22.74 -16.32 2.25
C LEU A 267 22.93 -14.89 1.73
N LEU A 268 21.94 -14.04 1.89
CA LEU A 268 21.85 -12.70 1.33
C LEU A 268 21.50 -11.70 2.40
N PHE A 269 21.89 -10.44 2.20
CA PHE A 269 21.75 -9.37 3.17
C PHE A 269 20.93 -8.21 2.61
N ALA A 270 20.17 -7.57 3.50
CA ALA A 270 19.50 -6.31 3.22
C ALA A 270 19.54 -5.43 4.44
N GLY A 271 19.62 -4.12 4.23
CA GLY A 271 19.58 -3.19 5.34
C GLY A 271 19.44 -1.75 4.89
N ASN A 272 19.06 -0.93 5.85
CA ASN A 272 19.10 0.52 5.76
C ASN A 272 19.56 1.12 7.08
N ALA A 273 20.23 2.26 6.99
CA ALA A 273 20.64 3.05 8.14
C ALA A 273 20.37 4.52 7.86
N PHE A 274 20.00 5.26 8.88
CA PHE A 274 19.81 6.70 8.76
C PHE A 274 20.30 7.45 9.97
N ILE A 275 20.73 8.69 9.73
CA ILE A 275 20.93 9.71 10.73
C ILE A 275 20.06 10.91 10.37
N GLY A 276 19.32 11.42 11.33
CA GLY A 276 18.43 12.55 11.16
C GLY A 276 18.61 13.59 12.27
N TYR A 277 18.50 14.85 11.90
CA TYR A 277 18.39 15.97 12.82
C TYR A 277 16.99 16.56 12.72
N THR A 278 16.31 16.69 13.84
CA THR A 278 14.94 17.23 13.90
C THR A 278 14.86 18.39 14.86
N SER A 279 14.45 19.55 14.34
CA SER A 279 14.13 20.72 15.14
C SER A 279 12.78 21.32 14.73
N LYS A 280 12.38 22.42 15.37
CA LYS A 280 11.15 23.13 15.02
C LYS A 280 11.11 23.65 13.57
N TYR A 281 12.27 24.03 13.03
CA TYR A 281 12.38 24.71 11.74
C TYR A 281 13.00 23.85 10.65
N ILE A 282 13.84 22.90 11.04
CA ILE A 282 14.67 22.12 10.12
C ILE A 282 14.59 20.64 10.50
N ASN A 283 14.33 19.80 9.51
CA ASN A 283 14.56 18.37 9.56
C ASN A 283 15.54 18.03 8.44
N LEU A 284 16.59 17.30 8.77
CA LEU A 284 17.56 16.79 7.81
C LEU A 284 17.75 15.30 8.08
N LYS A 285 17.62 14.47 7.07
CA LYS A 285 17.86 13.03 7.18
C LYS A 285 18.80 12.57 6.08
N LEU A 286 19.85 11.88 6.47
CA LEU A 286 20.73 11.14 5.59
C LEU A 286 20.37 9.67 5.70
N ASN A 287 20.20 9.01 4.58
CA ASN A 287 19.75 7.62 4.55
C ASN A 287 20.61 6.81 3.59
N TYR A 288 21.06 5.63 4.05
CA TYR A 288 21.75 4.63 3.28
C TYR A 288 20.91 3.35 3.24
N LYS A 289 20.77 2.75 2.06
CA LYS A 289 20.06 1.49 1.87
C LYS A 289 20.87 0.58 0.94
N ARG A 290 20.97 -0.70 1.32
CA ARG A 290 21.53 -1.75 0.48
C ARG A 290 20.68 -3.00 0.56
N VAL A 291 20.38 -3.58 -0.58
CA VAL A 291 19.67 -4.86 -0.71
C VAL A 291 20.44 -5.70 -1.72
N ASP A 292 20.94 -6.84 -1.30
CA ASP A 292 21.69 -7.73 -2.18
C ASP A 292 20.83 -8.25 -3.35
N GLN A 293 21.50 -8.64 -4.43
CA GLN A 293 20.85 -9.25 -5.57
C GLN A 293 20.10 -10.52 -5.11
N ASP A 294 18.87 -10.68 -5.58
CA ASP A 294 18.00 -11.82 -5.24
C ASP A 294 17.63 -11.96 -3.75
N PHE A 295 17.89 -10.94 -2.91
CA PHE A 295 17.44 -10.96 -1.52
C PHE A 295 15.93 -11.24 -1.46
N ASN A 296 15.57 -12.22 -0.67
CA ASN A 296 14.17 -12.64 -0.53
C ASN A 296 13.84 -12.90 0.95
N SER A 297 12.66 -12.45 1.36
CA SER A 297 12.04 -12.84 2.61
C SER A 297 10.61 -13.29 2.32
N MET A 298 10.28 -14.52 2.70
CA MET A 298 8.89 -15.01 2.59
C MET A 298 7.93 -14.30 3.55
N GLY A 299 8.45 -13.52 4.46
CA GLY A 299 7.67 -12.70 5.41
C GLY A 299 7.49 -11.24 5.01
N ALA A 300 8.08 -10.80 3.90
CA ALA A 300 8.00 -9.41 3.48
C ALA A 300 7.91 -9.26 1.94
N TYR A 301 7.26 -8.20 1.48
CA TYR A 301 7.26 -7.85 0.06
C TYR A 301 8.51 -7.03 -0.26
N ILE A 302 9.46 -7.63 -0.98
CA ILE A 302 10.67 -6.95 -1.43
C ILE A 302 10.52 -6.67 -2.93
N PHE A 303 10.20 -5.44 -3.27
CA PHE A 303 9.93 -5.04 -4.66
C PHE A 303 11.20 -4.77 -5.47
N GLN A 304 12.30 -4.49 -4.80
CA GLN A 304 13.54 -4.13 -5.47
C GLN A 304 14.75 -4.68 -4.72
N THR A 305 15.50 -5.52 -5.42
CA THR A 305 16.76 -6.12 -4.97
C THR A 305 17.91 -5.62 -5.84
N ASP A 306 19.15 -5.99 -5.50
CA ASP A 306 20.35 -5.52 -6.19
C ASP A 306 20.41 -3.99 -6.22
N LEU A 307 20.38 -3.38 -5.03
CA LEU A 307 20.19 -1.96 -4.87
C LEU A 307 21.12 -1.41 -3.80
N GLU A 308 21.83 -0.35 -4.13
CA GLU A 308 22.49 0.54 -3.18
C GLU A 308 22.05 1.97 -3.41
N SER A 309 21.67 2.68 -2.37
CA SER A 309 21.23 4.07 -2.47
C SER A 309 21.69 4.95 -1.31
N TYR A 310 21.99 6.20 -1.63
CA TYR A 310 22.31 7.26 -0.69
C TYR A 310 21.33 8.41 -0.93
N THR A 311 20.62 8.84 0.09
CA THR A 311 19.64 9.93 -0.03
C THR A 311 19.81 10.96 1.07
N VAL A 312 19.58 12.22 0.73
CA VAL A 312 19.53 13.37 1.63
C VAL A 312 18.13 13.94 1.56
N GLU A 313 17.46 14.06 2.70
CA GLU A 313 16.06 14.50 2.80
C GLU A 313 15.99 15.75 3.71
N PRO A 314 16.18 16.96 3.16
CA PRO A 314 15.98 18.20 3.89
C PRO A 314 14.49 18.58 3.95
N SER A 315 14.07 19.16 5.07
CA SER A 315 12.74 19.77 5.22
C SER A 315 12.82 21.00 6.11
N PHE A 316 12.21 22.10 5.67
CA PHE A 316 12.21 23.39 6.33
C PHE A 316 10.78 23.85 6.59
N ASN A 317 10.51 24.30 7.81
CA ASN A 317 9.26 24.95 8.19
C ASN A 317 9.54 26.42 8.50
N LEU A 318 9.15 27.29 7.59
CA LEU A 318 9.48 28.72 7.63
C LEU A 318 8.25 29.56 7.94
N PHE A 319 8.46 30.79 8.42
CA PHE A 319 7.41 31.78 8.66
C PHE A 319 6.22 31.26 9.51
N LYS A 320 6.54 30.59 10.64
CA LYS A 320 5.52 29.97 11.53
C LYS A 320 4.66 28.93 10.81
N ASN A 321 5.29 28.06 10.02
CA ASN A 321 4.68 27.00 9.20
C ASN A 321 3.81 27.49 8.02
N LYS A 322 3.91 28.77 7.64
CA LYS A 322 3.22 29.27 6.44
C LYS A 322 3.89 28.83 5.14
N VAL A 323 5.17 28.53 5.20
CA VAL A 323 5.94 27.97 4.07
C VAL A 323 6.64 26.71 4.53
N ARG A 324 6.39 25.62 3.84
CA ARG A 324 7.06 24.33 4.04
C ARG A 324 7.78 23.96 2.75
N LEU A 325 9.09 23.76 2.85
CA LEU A 325 9.94 23.29 1.76
C LEU A 325 10.53 21.95 2.19
N SER A 326 10.35 20.91 1.39
CA SER A 326 10.98 19.61 1.61
C SER A 326 11.49 19.05 0.29
N GLY A 327 12.49 18.19 0.36
CA GLY A 327 13.06 17.56 -0.81
C GLY A 327 13.72 16.25 -0.48
N SER A 328 14.12 15.54 -1.52
CA SER A 328 14.96 14.36 -1.46
C SER A 328 15.91 14.40 -2.64
N ILE A 329 17.19 14.22 -2.40
CA ILE A 329 18.21 14.11 -3.43
C ILE A 329 19.01 12.86 -3.14
N GLY A 330 19.21 12.02 -4.15
CA GLY A 330 19.92 10.76 -3.95
C GLY A 330 20.43 10.15 -5.24
N ILE A 331 21.34 9.23 -5.06
CA ILE A 331 21.83 8.33 -6.10
C ILE A 331 21.55 6.90 -5.71
N GLN A 332 21.21 6.10 -6.69
CA GLN A 332 20.91 4.69 -6.57
C GLN A 332 21.61 3.93 -7.68
N ARG A 333 22.18 2.78 -7.37
CA ARG A 333 22.79 1.91 -8.36
C ARG A 333 22.42 0.44 -8.13
N ASP A 334 22.43 -0.34 -9.19
CA ASP A 334 22.32 -1.81 -9.17
C ASP A 334 23.67 -2.47 -9.53
N ASN A 335 23.63 -3.77 -9.85
CA ASN A 335 24.79 -4.59 -10.22
C ASN A 335 25.88 -4.59 -9.16
N LEU A 336 25.49 -4.80 -7.89
CA LEU A 336 26.38 -4.73 -6.73
C LEU A 336 27.48 -5.81 -6.77
N LEU A 337 27.20 -6.97 -7.39
CA LEU A 337 28.14 -8.07 -7.59
C LEU A 337 28.96 -7.94 -8.88
N LYS A 338 28.71 -6.92 -9.70
CA LYS A 338 29.36 -6.68 -10.99
C LYS A 338 29.26 -7.86 -11.96
N ASN A 339 28.19 -8.63 -11.88
CA ASN A 339 27.94 -9.84 -12.69
C ASN A 339 26.84 -9.64 -13.75
N LYS A 340 26.29 -8.44 -13.90
CA LYS A 340 25.32 -8.08 -14.94
C LYS A 340 25.99 -7.45 -16.16
N PHE A 341 25.32 -7.53 -17.30
CA PHE A 341 25.78 -6.93 -18.57
C PHE A 341 25.93 -5.42 -18.48
N SER A 342 25.11 -4.76 -17.69
CA SER A 342 25.17 -3.31 -17.46
C SER A 342 24.88 -2.95 -16.01
N THR A 343 25.40 -1.82 -15.59
CA THR A 343 25.07 -1.18 -14.29
C THR A 343 24.12 -0.03 -14.55
N THR A 344 23.00 -0.02 -13.83
CA THR A 344 22.03 1.08 -13.90
C THR A 344 22.29 2.05 -12.75
N GLU A 345 22.54 3.29 -13.07
CA GLU A 345 22.58 4.38 -12.10
C GLU A 345 21.34 5.25 -12.22
N ARG A 346 20.80 5.65 -11.09
CA ARG A 346 19.58 6.46 -10.99
C ARG A 346 19.85 7.66 -10.11
N THR A 347 19.60 8.85 -10.65
CA THR A 347 19.55 10.06 -9.85
C THR A 347 18.12 10.35 -9.48
N ILE A 348 17.85 10.47 -8.19
CA ILE A 348 16.52 10.74 -7.65
C ILE A 348 16.55 12.16 -7.08
N GLY A 349 15.67 13.01 -7.58
CA GLY A 349 15.50 14.36 -7.06
C GLY A 349 14.03 14.70 -6.90
N SER A 350 13.62 15.21 -5.75
CA SER A 350 12.29 15.77 -5.56
C SER A 350 12.32 17.01 -4.68
N VAL A 351 11.44 17.95 -5.00
CA VAL A 351 11.23 19.17 -4.21
C VAL A 351 9.73 19.39 -4.06
N ASN A 352 9.29 19.62 -2.82
CA ASN A 352 7.91 19.95 -2.50
C ASN A 352 7.88 21.27 -1.76
N LEU A 353 7.17 22.24 -2.31
CA LEU A 353 6.94 23.55 -1.72
C LEU A 353 5.45 23.71 -1.43
N SER A 354 5.10 23.99 -0.18
CA SER A 354 3.73 24.32 0.23
C SER A 354 3.73 25.71 0.86
N ILE A 355 2.92 26.60 0.30
CA ILE A 355 2.77 27.98 0.76
C ILE A 355 1.33 28.17 1.20
N GLN A 356 1.12 28.49 2.48
CA GLN A 356 -0.20 28.70 3.08
C GLN A 356 -0.17 29.93 4.00
N PRO A 357 -0.15 31.15 3.42
CA PRO A 357 0.00 32.38 4.19
C PRO A 357 -1.18 32.67 5.13
N GLY A 358 -2.34 32.09 4.83
CA GLY A 358 -3.56 32.22 5.60
C GLY A 358 -4.61 31.20 5.21
N ARG A 359 -5.85 31.40 5.67
CA ARG A 359 -6.96 30.47 5.42
C ARG A 359 -7.52 30.50 3.99
N LYS A 360 -7.25 31.58 3.25
CA LYS A 360 -7.87 31.84 1.93
C LYS A 360 -7.07 31.28 0.78
N TYR A 361 -5.75 31.24 0.90
CA TYR A 361 -4.85 30.90 -0.20
C TYR A 361 -3.92 29.74 0.16
N GLY A 362 -3.73 28.83 -0.77
CA GLY A 362 -2.78 27.73 -0.69
C GLY A 362 -2.16 27.45 -2.06
N LEU A 363 -0.85 27.29 -2.10
CA LEU A 363 -0.09 26.89 -3.26
C LEU A 363 0.78 25.69 -2.88
N ASP A 364 0.64 24.59 -3.61
CA ASP A 364 1.53 23.45 -3.50
C ASP A 364 2.21 23.23 -4.85
N VAL A 365 3.54 23.15 -4.82
CA VAL A 365 4.37 22.86 -5.98
C VAL A 365 5.17 21.60 -5.68
N GLN A 366 5.08 20.61 -6.53
CA GLN A 366 5.85 19.38 -6.46
C GLN A 366 6.63 19.22 -7.75
N TYR A 367 7.93 19.05 -7.61
CA TYR A 367 8.82 18.71 -8.72
C TYR A 367 9.54 17.42 -8.40
N GLY A 368 9.59 16.53 -9.36
CA GLY A 368 10.35 15.28 -9.28
C GLY A 368 11.16 15.07 -10.55
N ASN A 369 12.38 14.61 -10.38
CA ASN A 369 13.25 14.17 -11.46
C ASN A 369 13.81 12.80 -11.11
N TYR A 370 13.67 11.86 -12.03
CA TYR A 370 14.17 10.51 -11.90
C TYR A 370 14.92 10.14 -13.18
N GLY A 371 16.23 10.21 -13.10
CA GLY A 371 17.14 9.85 -14.19
C GLY A 371 17.63 8.41 -14.06
N ILE A 372 17.63 7.67 -15.17
CA ILE A 372 18.20 6.33 -15.29
C ILE A 372 19.30 6.39 -16.35
N THR A 373 20.50 5.92 -16.01
CA THR A 373 21.61 5.82 -16.95
C THR A 373 22.26 4.45 -16.80
N GLN A 374 22.48 3.75 -17.91
CA GLN A 374 23.26 2.51 -17.93
C GLN A 374 24.74 2.80 -18.14
N ARG A 375 25.59 2.13 -17.35
CA ARG A 375 27.04 2.07 -17.54
C ARG A 375 27.46 0.64 -17.90
N ALA A 376 28.64 0.47 -18.45
CA ALA A 376 29.23 -0.82 -18.72
C ALA A 376 29.29 -1.67 -17.45
N GLY A 377 28.89 -2.92 -17.58
CA GLY A 377 29.09 -3.99 -16.59
C GLY A 377 30.14 -4.96 -17.09
N ILE A 378 29.79 -6.24 -17.25
CA ILE A 378 30.68 -7.28 -17.80
C ILE A 378 31.00 -7.01 -19.27
N ILE A 379 30.03 -6.48 -20.03
CA ILE A 379 30.16 -6.17 -21.45
C ILE A 379 30.15 -4.65 -21.64
N PRO A 380 30.97 -4.09 -22.57
CA PRO A 380 30.87 -2.69 -22.94
C PRO A 380 29.43 -2.36 -23.41
N VAL A 381 28.86 -1.29 -22.87
CA VAL A 381 27.54 -0.82 -23.30
C VAL A 381 27.71 -0.14 -24.66
N ASN A 382 26.94 -0.59 -25.66
CA ASN A 382 26.89 0.07 -26.95
C ASN A 382 26.10 1.37 -26.83
N ASP A 383 26.67 2.48 -27.30
CA ASP A 383 26.02 3.80 -27.24
C ASP A 383 24.67 3.83 -27.97
N THR A 384 24.48 3.03 -29.01
CA THR A 384 23.19 2.94 -29.74
C THR A 384 22.08 2.28 -28.94
N THR A 385 22.42 1.36 -28.00
CA THR A 385 21.44 0.58 -27.22
C THR A 385 21.40 0.99 -25.75
N ARG A 386 22.29 1.89 -25.33
CA ARG A 386 22.36 2.34 -23.94
C ARG A 386 21.05 2.99 -23.49
N LEU A 387 20.45 2.48 -22.42
CA LEU A 387 19.32 3.12 -21.78
C LEU A 387 19.79 4.35 -21.00
N ALA A 388 19.33 5.52 -21.39
CA ALA A 388 19.53 6.77 -20.68
C ALA A 388 18.21 7.56 -20.76
N ILE A 389 17.46 7.58 -19.66
CA ILE A 389 16.11 8.14 -19.59
C ILE A 389 16.05 9.14 -18.42
N ALA A 390 15.44 10.28 -18.66
CA ALA A 390 15.02 11.21 -17.62
C ALA A 390 13.49 11.28 -17.60
N ASN A 391 12.90 11.09 -16.42
CA ASN A 391 11.49 11.31 -16.16
C ASN A 391 11.35 12.50 -15.21
N GLN A 392 10.75 13.56 -15.70
CA GLN A 392 10.49 14.78 -14.94
C GLN A 392 8.99 14.93 -14.74
N ASN A 393 8.60 15.35 -13.55
CA ASN A 393 7.21 15.69 -13.26
C ASN A 393 7.17 17.01 -12.48
N LEU A 394 6.25 17.86 -12.86
CA LEU A 394 5.91 19.10 -12.15
C LEU A 394 4.42 19.11 -11.90
N SER A 395 4.02 19.31 -10.67
CA SER A 395 2.61 19.49 -10.28
C SER A 395 2.46 20.79 -9.51
N VAL A 396 1.54 21.62 -9.92
CA VAL A 396 1.19 22.88 -9.26
C VAL A 396 -0.29 22.87 -8.93
N ILE A 397 -0.60 22.99 -7.65
CA ILE A 397 -1.99 23.10 -7.16
C ILE A 397 -2.15 24.46 -6.51
N ASN A 398 -3.00 25.28 -7.10
CA ASN A 398 -3.38 26.57 -6.55
C ASN A 398 -4.81 26.47 -5.99
N ARG A 399 -4.99 26.90 -4.76
CA ARG A 399 -6.29 26.90 -4.07
C ARG A 399 -6.62 28.27 -3.55
N TYR A 400 -7.83 28.72 -3.82
CA TYR A 400 -8.35 29.97 -3.29
C TYR A 400 -9.75 29.74 -2.70
N SER A 401 -9.91 30.06 -1.42
CA SER A 401 -11.15 29.81 -0.68
C SER A 401 -11.68 31.11 -0.08
N LEU A 402 -12.93 31.39 -0.36
CA LEU A 402 -13.69 32.49 0.22
C LEU A 402 -14.87 31.93 0.99
N SER A 403 -15.05 32.36 2.21
CA SER A 403 -16.23 31.97 3.01
C SER A 403 -16.72 33.08 3.88
N ASN A 404 -18.04 33.12 4.03
CA ASN A 404 -18.76 33.95 5.00
C ASN A 404 -19.86 33.08 5.67
N SER A 405 -20.70 33.67 6.50
CA SER A 405 -21.78 32.97 7.23
C SER A 405 -22.81 32.27 6.32
N ASN A 406 -22.95 32.67 5.07
CA ASN A 406 -24.02 32.21 4.17
C ASN A 406 -23.50 31.32 3.05
N ARG A 407 -22.25 31.52 2.60
CA ARG A 407 -21.70 30.87 1.42
C ARG A 407 -20.20 30.59 1.56
N ALA A 408 -19.76 29.54 0.89
CA ALA A 408 -18.35 29.22 0.69
C ALA A 408 -18.07 29.02 -0.81
N MET A 409 -16.96 29.55 -1.28
CA MET A 409 -16.46 29.39 -2.65
C MET A 409 -15.06 28.82 -2.58
N ASN A 410 -14.79 27.80 -3.37
CA ASN A 410 -13.47 27.20 -3.51
C ASN A 410 -13.09 27.14 -4.98
N PHE A 411 -11.94 27.65 -5.30
CA PHE A 411 -11.33 27.59 -6.63
C PHE A 411 -10.06 26.75 -6.53
N VAL A 412 -9.94 25.75 -7.37
CA VAL A 412 -8.75 24.89 -7.44
C VAL A 412 -8.29 24.83 -8.88
N LEU A 413 -7.02 25.17 -9.11
CA LEU A 413 -6.34 24.98 -10.39
C LEU A 413 -5.22 23.97 -10.16
N LEU A 414 -5.29 22.82 -10.83
CA LEU A 414 -4.21 21.85 -10.95
C LEU A 414 -3.59 21.97 -12.34
N VAL A 415 -2.28 22.14 -12.36
CA VAL A 415 -1.48 21.98 -13.59
C VAL A 415 -0.42 20.93 -13.30
N MET A 416 -0.35 19.92 -14.15
CA MET A 416 0.67 18.89 -14.07
C MET A 416 1.34 18.73 -15.42
N TYR A 417 2.66 18.65 -15.40
CA TYR A 417 3.48 18.35 -16.57
C TYR A 417 4.38 17.17 -16.25
N GLN A 418 4.37 16.17 -17.09
CA GLN A 418 5.27 15.02 -17.01
C GLN A 418 5.96 14.85 -18.34
N GLU A 419 7.26 14.63 -18.30
CA GLU A 419 8.08 14.41 -19.48
C GLU A 419 8.97 13.19 -19.28
N LEU A 420 8.92 12.29 -20.23
CA LEU A 420 9.85 11.18 -20.36
C LEU A 420 10.74 11.46 -21.58
N THR A 421 12.03 11.67 -21.33
CA THR A 421 12.99 11.99 -22.40
C THR A 421 14.08 10.93 -22.43
N SER A 422 14.36 10.40 -23.63
CA SER A 422 15.57 9.61 -23.83
C SER A 422 16.76 10.57 -23.98
N LEU A 423 17.75 10.39 -23.13
CA LEU A 423 19.05 11.09 -23.20
C LEU A 423 20.01 10.42 -24.19
N ASN A 424 19.59 9.27 -24.77
CA ASN A 424 20.34 8.60 -25.81
C ASN A 424 19.94 9.19 -27.19
N PRO A 425 20.85 9.86 -27.92
CA PRO A 425 20.53 10.50 -29.20
C PRO A 425 19.98 9.52 -30.26
N PHE A 426 20.37 8.23 -30.18
CA PHE A 426 19.93 7.21 -31.13
C PHE A 426 18.52 6.68 -30.86
N GLN A 427 17.97 6.94 -29.65
CA GLN A 427 16.65 6.47 -29.22
C GLN A 427 15.68 7.61 -28.87
N SER A 428 16.13 8.85 -28.91
CA SER A 428 15.36 10.01 -28.45
C SER A 428 14.01 10.16 -29.17
N ALA A 429 13.97 9.92 -30.48
CA ALA A 429 12.76 10.03 -31.29
C ALA A 429 11.70 8.95 -30.98
N GLN A 430 12.08 7.80 -30.41
CA GLN A 430 11.17 6.67 -30.21
C GLN A 430 10.63 6.57 -28.77
N LEU A 431 11.36 7.08 -27.78
CA LEU A 431 11.05 6.90 -26.36
C LEU A 431 10.56 8.19 -25.67
N GLY A 432 10.58 9.34 -26.36
CA GLY A 432 10.11 10.59 -25.80
C GLY A 432 8.58 10.66 -25.70
N SER A 433 8.07 11.08 -24.55
CA SER A 433 6.65 11.41 -24.37
C SER A 433 6.46 12.50 -23.33
N ASN A 434 5.47 13.34 -23.53
CA ASN A 434 5.06 14.28 -22.49
C ASN A 434 3.55 14.26 -22.27
N VAL A 435 3.15 14.55 -21.04
CA VAL A 435 1.76 14.65 -20.63
C VAL A 435 1.57 15.97 -19.91
N MET A 436 0.61 16.76 -20.37
CA MET A 436 0.17 17.98 -19.73
C MET A 436 -1.28 17.82 -19.27
N VAL A 437 -1.53 18.05 -17.99
CA VAL A 437 -2.88 18.04 -17.40
C VAL A 437 -3.19 19.39 -16.82
N GLY A 438 -4.34 19.93 -17.16
CA GLY A 438 -4.91 21.14 -16.60
C GLY A 438 -6.33 20.86 -16.09
N ASN A 439 -6.56 21.07 -14.79
CA ASN A 439 -7.89 20.95 -14.23
C ASN A 439 -8.23 22.22 -13.44
N PHE A 440 -9.29 22.88 -13.82
CA PHE A 440 -9.87 23.96 -13.07
C PHE A 440 -11.21 23.52 -12.47
N THR A 441 -11.39 23.75 -11.18
CA THR A 441 -12.65 23.45 -10.48
C THR A 441 -13.06 24.64 -9.62
N SER A 442 -14.31 25.04 -9.77
CA SER A 442 -14.96 26.06 -8.94
C SER A 442 -16.15 25.45 -8.22
N THR A 443 -16.17 25.50 -6.90
CA THR A 443 -17.28 25.02 -6.08
C THR A 443 -17.92 26.19 -5.33
N TYR A 444 -19.22 26.33 -5.48
CA TYR A 444 -20.03 27.32 -4.79
C TYR A 444 -21.01 26.60 -3.86
N THR A 445 -20.94 26.85 -2.55
CA THR A 445 -21.76 26.19 -1.54
C THR A 445 -22.61 27.22 -0.78
N PHE A 446 -23.92 27.03 -0.77
CA PHE A 446 -24.85 27.74 0.09
C PHE A 446 -24.93 27.03 1.45
N LEU A 447 -24.35 27.61 2.49
CA LEU A 447 -24.20 26.98 3.80
C LEU A 447 -25.53 26.73 4.52
N LYS A 448 -26.53 27.62 4.31
CA LYS A 448 -27.85 27.48 4.93
C LYS A 448 -28.67 26.34 4.35
N THR A 449 -28.64 26.18 3.03
CA THR A 449 -29.43 25.14 2.32
C THR A 449 -28.66 23.85 2.10
N GLY A 450 -27.33 23.86 2.27
CA GLY A 450 -26.45 22.73 1.94
C GLY A 450 -26.40 22.41 0.46
N LEU A 451 -26.80 23.37 -0.41
CA LEU A 451 -26.74 23.25 -1.85
C LEU A 451 -25.33 23.64 -2.32
N ASN A 452 -24.72 22.83 -3.16
CA ASN A 452 -23.44 23.14 -3.79
C ASN A 452 -23.51 22.92 -5.31
N PHE A 453 -22.83 23.80 -6.03
CA PHE A 453 -22.61 23.72 -7.46
C PHE A 453 -21.10 23.60 -7.68
N THR A 454 -20.69 22.70 -8.56
CA THR A 454 -19.31 22.57 -8.98
C THR A 454 -19.26 22.70 -10.50
N GLY A 455 -18.43 23.59 -11.00
CA GLY A 455 -18.13 23.73 -12.42
C GLY A 455 -16.64 23.51 -12.63
N GLY A 456 -16.27 22.84 -13.71
CA GLY A 456 -14.88 22.58 -13.99
C GLY A 456 -14.58 22.48 -15.48
N ALA A 457 -13.30 22.64 -15.82
CA ALA A 457 -12.75 22.40 -17.13
C ALA A 457 -11.56 21.46 -17.00
N ASN A 458 -11.50 20.49 -17.88
CA ASN A 458 -10.46 19.46 -17.86
C ASN A 458 -9.72 19.51 -19.21
N TYR A 459 -8.41 19.39 -19.15
CA TYR A 459 -7.51 19.37 -20.29
C TYR A 459 -6.44 18.32 -20.03
N THR A 460 -6.24 17.40 -20.95
CA THR A 460 -5.13 16.44 -20.91
C THR A 460 -4.59 16.29 -22.33
N LYS A 461 -3.34 16.67 -22.52
CA LYS A 461 -2.61 16.48 -23.77
C LYS A 461 -1.47 15.50 -23.53
N THR A 462 -1.39 14.48 -24.35
CA THR A 462 -0.28 13.52 -24.37
C THR A 462 0.37 13.57 -25.73
N THR A 463 1.66 13.82 -25.76
CA THR A 463 2.47 13.80 -26.99
C THR A 463 3.46 12.63 -26.91
N PHE A 464 3.55 11.87 -27.98
CA PHE A 464 4.48 10.75 -28.14
C PHE A 464 5.01 10.73 -29.57
N ALA A 465 5.99 9.89 -29.85
CA ALA A 465 6.71 9.85 -31.14
C ALA A 465 5.79 9.77 -32.37
N THR A 466 4.64 9.11 -32.27
CA THR A 466 3.71 8.86 -33.37
C THR A 466 2.56 9.87 -33.48
N GLY A 467 2.49 10.85 -32.55
CA GLY A 467 1.42 11.85 -32.58
C GLY A 467 1.03 12.41 -31.23
N GLU A 468 -0.07 13.10 -31.20
CA GLU A 468 -0.62 13.70 -30.00
C GLU A 468 -2.09 13.31 -29.76
N ALA A 469 -2.42 13.04 -28.51
CA ALA A 469 -3.78 12.83 -28.04
C ALA A 469 -4.20 13.99 -27.14
N LEU A 470 -5.39 14.53 -27.37
CA LEU A 470 -5.98 15.59 -26.56
C LEU A 470 -7.34 15.15 -26.03
N LEU A 471 -7.53 15.26 -24.72
CA LEU A 471 -8.80 15.06 -24.05
C LEU A 471 -9.17 16.37 -23.35
N VAL A 472 -10.28 17.00 -23.78
CA VAL A 472 -10.69 18.30 -23.25
C VAL A 472 -12.20 18.37 -23.09
N GLY A 473 -12.66 19.00 -22.01
CA GLY A 473 -14.09 19.21 -21.83
C GLY A 473 -14.50 19.72 -20.45
N PRO A 474 -15.78 20.13 -20.34
CA PRO A 474 -16.34 20.61 -19.09
C PRO A 474 -16.74 19.48 -18.13
N SER A 475 -16.83 19.82 -16.87
CA SER A 475 -17.46 19.02 -15.84
C SER A 475 -18.43 19.87 -15.00
N PHE A 476 -19.48 19.24 -14.51
CA PHE A 476 -20.51 19.86 -13.71
C PHE A 476 -20.87 18.94 -12.54
N GLY A 477 -21.11 19.53 -11.38
CA GLY A 477 -21.58 18.82 -10.20
C GLY A 477 -22.67 19.61 -9.47
N LEU A 478 -23.61 18.87 -8.91
CA LEU A 478 -24.68 19.41 -8.07
C LEU A 478 -24.76 18.53 -6.82
N GLY A 479 -24.72 19.14 -5.66
CA GLY A 479 -24.90 18.42 -4.41
C GLY A 479 -25.88 19.15 -3.50
N ARG A 480 -26.65 18.38 -2.75
CA ARG A 480 -27.57 18.96 -1.77
C ARG A 480 -27.75 18.05 -0.57
N SER A 481 -27.88 18.69 0.59
CA SER A 481 -28.26 18.01 1.82
C SER A 481 -29.75 18.29 2.12
N PHE A 482 -30.50 17.22 2.38
CA PHE A 482 -31.92 17.26 2.71
C PHE A 482 -32.15 16.69 4.13
N LEU A 483 -33.38 16.79 4.63
CA LEU A 483 -33.83 16.18 5.89
C LEU A 483 -32.93 16.54 7.08
N LYS A 484 -32.59 17.80 7.26
CA LYS A 484 -31.68 18.29 8.30
C LYS A 484 -30.28 17.58 8.20
N LYS A 485 -29.74 17.43 6.99
CA LYS A 485 -28.48 16.76 6.65
C LYS A 485 -28.48 15.23 6.87
N LYS A 486 -29.65 14.61 6.99
CA LYS A 486 -29.77 13.16 7.03
C LYS A 486 -29.59 12.51 5.65
N LEU A 487 -30.05 13.17 4.59
CA LEU A 487 -29.89 12.72 3.22
C LEU A 487 -28.94 13.68 2.50
N VAL A 488 -27.85 13.15 2.00
CA VAL A 488 -26.88 13.86 1.16
C VAL A 488 -26.90 13.23 -0.22
N THR A 489 -27.15 14.03 -1.23
CA THR A 489 -27.16 13.59 -2.62
C THR A 489 -26.16 14.40 -3.42
N GLY A 490 -25.57 13.76 -4.43
CA GLY A 490 -24.69 14.40 -5.39
C GLY A 490 -24.93 13.86 -6.78
N PHE A 491 -24.83 14.74 -7.75
CA PHE A 491 -24.80 14.45 -9.16
C PHE A 491 -23.52 15.02 -9.74
N ASN A 492 -22.86 14.27 -10.61
CA ASN A 492 -21.70 14.72 -11.37
C ASN A 492 -21.84 14.29 -12.82
N PHE A 493 -21.35 15.14 -13.70
CA PHE A 493 -21.37 14.93 -15.14
C PHE A 493 -20.10 15.50 -15.74
N SER A 494 -19.52 14.81 -16.73
CA SER A 494 -18.46 15.36 -17.57
C SER A 494 -18.63 14.91 -19.02
N TYR A 495 -18.32 15.81 -19.93
CA TYR A 495 -18.27 15.56 -21.35
C TYR A 495 -16.88 15.90 -21.86
N MET A 496 -16.17 14.91 -22.41
CA MET A 496 -14.80 15.07 -22.85
C MET A 496 -14.70 14.73 -24.34
N ILE A 497 -14.15 15.63 -25.12
CA ILE A 497 -13.83 15.41 -26.54
C ILE A 497 -12.44 14.79 -26.61
N ASN A 498 -12.34 13.68 -27.32
CA ASN A 498 -11.08 13.00 -27.59
C ASN A 498 -10.62 13.30 -29.00
N GLN A 499 -9.40 13.82 -29.14
CA GLN A 499 -8.79 14.14 -30.44
C GLN A 499 -7.45 13.40 -30.56
N PHE A 500 -7.13 12.99 -31.77
CA PHE A 500 -5.84 12.43 -32.12
C PHE A 500 -5.29 13.17 -33.35
N ASN A 501 -4.10 13.75 -33.25
CA ASN A 501 -3.47 14.60 -34.26
C ASN A 501 -4.44 15.69 -34.80
N GLY A 502 -5.12 16.38 -33.89
CA GLY A 502 -6.06 17.45 -34.19
C GLY A 502 -7.42 17.00 -34.75
N LYS A 503 -7.63 15.70 -34.99
CA LYS A 503 -8.90 15.15 -35.46
C LYS A 503 -9.70 14.55 -34.32
N SER A 504 -11.00 14.81 -34.27
CA SER A 504 -11.87 14.17 -33.27
C SER A 504 -11.97 12.67 -33.55
N VAL A 505 -11.68 11.87 -32.52
CA VAL A 505 -11.78 10.40 -32.56
C VAL A 505 -12.84 9.88 -31.60
N GLY A 506 -13.72 10.77 -31.14
CA GLY A 506 -14.84 10.41 -30.28
C GLY A 506 -15.01 11.31 -29.07
N SER A 507 -15.90 10.90 -28.18
CA SER A 507 -16.14 11.59 -26.90
C SER A 507 -16.33 10.59 -25.76
N VAL A 508 -16.06 11.04 -24.55
CA VAL A 508 -16.32 10.29 -23.33
C VAL A 508 -17.29 11.07 -22.44
N ILE A 509 -18.40 10.44 -22.11
CA ILE A 509 -19.40 10.98 -21.19
C ILE A 509 -19.31 10.19 -19.89
N ASN A 510 -19.15 10.89 -18.76
CA ASN A 510 -19.27 10.27 -17.47
C ASN A 510 -20.42 10.94 -16.71
N GLY A 511 -21.29 10.12 -16.13
CA GLY A 511 -22.36 10.54 -15.24
C GLY A 511 -22.30 9.78 -13.93
N GLY A 512 -22.64 10.44 -12.84
CA GLY A 512 -22.68 9.78 -11.55
C GLY A 512 -23.73 10.39 -10.62
N VAL A 513 -24.38 9.52 -9.84
CA VAL A 513 -25.30 9.91 -8.78
C VAL A 513 -24.86 9.19 -7.51
N ASN A 514 -24.69 9.93 -6.46
CA ASN A 514 -24.39 9.37 -5.14
C ASN A 514 -25.44 9.81 -4.12
N MET A 515 -25.78 8.91 -3.23
CA MET A 515 -26.74 9.12 -2.16
C MET A 515 -26.21 8.51 -0.87
N ASN A 516 -26.28 9.29 0.20
CA ASN A 516 -26.04 8.80 1.56
C ASN A 516 -27.22 9.23 2.43
N TYR A 517 -27.96 8.25 2.94
CA TYR A 517 -29.12 8.47 3.80
C TYR A 517 -28.87 7.92 5.20
N ARG A 518 -28.66 8.82 6.15
CA ARG A 518 -28.50 8.50 7.56
C ARG A 518 -29.86 8.47 8.25
N ILE A 519 -30.40 7.27 8.44
CA ILE A 519 -31.68 7.04 9.12
C ILE A 519 -31.57 7.46 10.58
N SER A 520 -30.50 6.99 11.26
CA SER A 520 -30.20 7.28 12.65
C SER A 520 -28.69 7.49 12.84
N LYS A 521 -28.23 7.63 14.08
CA LYS A 521 -26.80 7.66 14.38
C LYS A 521 -26.11 6.34 13.98
N SER A 522 -26.82 5.22 14.13
CA SER A 522 -26.29 3.88 13.87
C SER A 522 -26.50 3.38 12.44
N HIS A 523 -27.47 3.90 11.69
CA HIS A 523 -27.94 3.30 10.45
C HIS A 523 -27.81 4.25 9.27
N SER A 524 -27.15 3.84 8.21
CA SER A 524 -27.00 4.60 6.97
C SER A 524 -27.18 3.69 5.74
N PHE A 525 -27.85 4.23 4.71
CA PHE A 525 -27.88 3.65 3.37
C PHE A 525 -27.01 4.45 2.44
N LEU A 526 -26.29 3.72 1.58
CA LEU A 526 -25.42 4.25 0.54
C LEU A 526 -25.94 3.76 -0.81
N ALA A 527 -26.01 4.64 -1.79
CA ALA A 527 -26.23 4.26 -3.18
C ALA A 527 -25.34 5.10 -4.08
N ASN A 528 -24.75 4.46 -5.07
CA ASN A 528 -23.87 5.12 -6.03
C ASN A 528 -24.12 4.51 -7.41
N LEU A 529 -24.45 5.33 -8.37
CA LEU A 529 -24.57 4.99 -9.79
C LEU A 529 -23.48 5.72 -10.55
N ARG A 530 -22.75 5.00 -11.36
CA ARG A 530 -21.77 5.54 -12.29
C ARG A 530 -22.07 5.00 -13.69
N LEU A 531 -22.07 5.90 -14.66
CA LEU A 531 -22.29 5.62 -16.06
C LEU A 531 -21.14 6.21 -16.88
N THR A 532 -20.54 5.41 -17.74
CA THR A 532 -19.49 5.84 -18.65
C THR A 532 -19.88 5.43 -20.07
N HIS A 533 -19.96 6.39 -20.98
CA HIS A 533 -20.14 6.15 -22.40
C HIS A 533 -18.91 6.63 -23.13
N ASN A 534 -18.24 5.71 -23.85
CA ASN A 534 -17.13 5.99 -24.74
C ASN A 534 -17.62 5.89 -26.17
N GLY A 535 -17.81 7.03 -26.84
CA GLY A 535 -18.24 7.11 -28.24
C GLY A 535 -17.04 7.16 -29.17
N SER A 536 -16.09 6.22 -29.04
CA SER A 536 -14.88 6.16 -29.88
C SER A 536 -15.24 5.85 -31.33
N THR A 537 -14.63 6.60 -32.26
CA THR A 537 -14.65 6.33 -33.70
C THR A 537 -13.31 5.78 -34.22
N SER A 538 -12.38 5.52 -33.30
CA SER A 538 -11.05 4.97 -33.59
C SER A 538 -11.13 3.47 -33.87
N PRO A 539 -10.45 2.95 -34.89
CA PRO A 539 -10.42 1.50 -35.17
C PRO A 539 -9.73 0.68 -34.04
N VAL A 540 -8.97 1.34 -33.16
CA VAL A 540 -8.22 0.68 -32.08
C VAL A 540 -9.02 0.63 -30.77
N SER A 541 -10.06 1.45 -30.60
CA SER A 541 -10.86 1.54 -29.38
C SER A 541 -12.33 1.36 -29.70
N LEU A 542 -12.93 0.28 -29.26
CA LEU A 542 -14.36 0.01 -29.45
C LEU A 542 -15.21 0.99 -28.63
N PRO A 543 -16.34 1.48 -29.18
CA PRO A 543 -17.32 2.23 -28.41
C PRO A 543 -17.99 1.30 -27.38
N PHE A 544 -18.23 1.83 -26.18
CA PHE A 544 -18.90 1.05 -25.13
C PHE A 544 -19.70 1.94 -24.19
N THR A 545 -20.67 1.33 -23.54
CA THR A 545 -21.39 1.93 -22.41
C THR A 545 -21.28 1.01 -21.21
N GLU A 546 -20.80 1.54 -20.09
CA GLU A 546 -20.56 0.81 -18.87
C GLU A 546 -21.33 1.45 -17.71
N MET A 547 -22.04 0.62 -16.94
CA MET A 547 -22.80 1.02 -15.78
C MET A 547 -22.35 0.25 -14.54
N TRP A 548 -22.09 0.99 -13.47
CA TRP A 548 -21.85 0.47 -12.13
C TRP A 548 -22.89 1.03 -11.18
N PHE A 549 -23.62 0.15 -10.50
CA PHE A 549 -24.53 0.54 -9.45
C PHE A 549 -24.12 -0.17 -8.16
N SER A 550 -23.89 0.59 -7.10
CA SER A 550 -23.58 0.07 -5.78
C SER A 550 -24.66 0.49 -4.80
N ALA A 551 -25.19 -0.47 -4.05
CA ALA A 551 -26.11 -0.23 -2.95
C ALA A 551 -25.56 -0.84 -1.67
N GLY A 552 -25.57 -0.11 -0.58
CA GLY A 552 -24.98 -0.55 0.67
C GLY A 552 -25.77 -0.10 1.89
N TYR A 553 -25.63 -0.88 2.94
CA TYR A 553 -26.13 -0.57 4.27
C TYR A 553 -24.97 -0.60 5.24
N GLN A 554 -24.87 0.47 6.02
CA GLN A 554 -23.85 0.61 7.05
C GLN A 554 -24.52 0.70 8.42
N PHE A 555 -24.06 -0.13 9.33
CA PHE A 555 -24.43 -0.13 10.73
C PHE A 555 -23.22 0.26 11.59
N ASN A 556 -23.37 1.27 12.45
CA ASN A 556 -22.34 1.72 13.38
C ASN A 556 -22.79 1.43 14.81
N PHE A 557 -21.94 0.79 15.56
CA PHE A 557 -22.08 0.56 17.00
C PHE A 557 -21.56 1.79 17.77
N PHE A 558 -22.23 2.17 18.88
CA PHE A 558 -21.84 3.30 19.73
C PHE A 558 -21.82 2.90 21.20
#